data_dd559d6e51aae9ca611043b76841db73
#
_entry.id   dd559d6e51aae9ca611043b76841db73
#
_cell.length_a   1.000
_cell.length_b   1.000
_cell.length_c   1.000
_cell.angle_alpha   90.00
_cell.angle_beta   90.00
_cell.angle_gamma   90.00
#
_symmetry.space_group_name_H-M   'P 1'
#
loop_
_entity.id
_entity.type
_entity.pdbx_description
1 polymer ?
#
loop_
_entity_poly.entity_id
_entity_poly.type
_entity_poly.pdbx_seq_one_letter_code
_entity_poly.pdbx_strand_id
1 'polypeptide(L)'
;MKNGRTYFAISSVIFLVVLAISPLKDFFREWKWYQYEYNDLVGGLPQRIKPADIGIKQIWARKLDRIDRCVTCHLGLKEKALVESKEPFRSHPQIYHDFEELGCTICHEG
;
A
#
# COMPACT_ATOMS: atom_id res chain seq x y z
N MET A 1 1.46 -49.41 -9.20
CA MET A 1 0.36 -48.64 -9.82
C MET A 1 -0.69 -48.08 -8.83
N LYS A 2 -0.97 -48.76 -7.72
CA LYS A 2 -1.88 -48.20 -6.69
C LYS A 2 -1.39 -46.88 -6.09
N ASN A 3 -0.10 -46.70 -5.90
CA ASN A 3 0.50 -45.51 -5.30
C ASN A 3 0.40 -44.25 -6.19
N GLY A 4 0.45 -44.39 -7.53
CA GLY A 4 0.40 -43.24 -8.44
C GLY A 4 -0.95 -42.48 -8.37
N ARG A 5 -2.06 -43.18 -8.26
CA ARG A 5 -3.40 -42.55 -8.09
C ARG A 5 -3.50 -41.78 -6.78
N THR A 6 -2.93 -42.35 -5.70
CA THR A 6 -2.93 -41.72 -4.39
C THR A 6 -2.09 -40.45 -4.41
N TYR A 7 -0.89 -40.48 -4.97
CA TYR A 7 -0.03 -39.31 -5.10
C TYR A 7 -0.69 -38.23 -5.96
N PHE A 8 -1.31 -38.59 -7.06
CA PHE A 8 -2.06 -37.67 -7.90
C PHE A 8 -3.21 -37.00 -7.13
N ALA A 9 -4.01 -37.79 -6.41
CA ALA A 9 -5.12 -37.25 -5.62
C ALA A 9 -4.61 -36.29 -4.52
N ILE A 10 -3.57 -36.65 -3.79
CA ILE A 10 -2.97 -35.81 -2.75
C ILE A 10 -2.44 -34.51 -3.34
N SER A 11 -1.66 -34.58 -4.42
CA SER A 11 -1.11 -33.38 -5.06
C SER A 11 -2.19 -32.45 -5.61
N SER A 12 -3.27 -33.01 -6.16
CA SER A 12 -4.41 -32.22 -6.66
C SER A 12 -5.13 -31.50 -5.54
N VAL A 13 -5.32 -32.15 -4.38
CA VAL A 13 -5.93 -31.52 -3.21
C VAL A 13 -5.03 -30.40 -2.67
N ILE A 14 -3.72 -30.65 -2.53
CA ILE A 14 -2.76 -29.63 -2.09
C ILE A 14 -2.79 -28.42 -3.03
N PHE A 15 -2.76 -28.66 -4.32
CA PHE A 15 -2.80 -27.60 -5.32
C PHE A 15 -4.08 -26.78 -5.23
N LEU A 16 -5.23 -27.42 -5.07
CA LEU A 16 -6.51 -26.75 -4.88
C LEU A 16 -6.52 -25.87 -3.62
N VAL A 17 -5.99 -26.39 -2.51
CA VAL A 17 -5.88 -25.64 -1.26
C VAL A 17 -4.98 -24.41 -1.42
N VAL A 18 -3.84 -24.57 -2.07
CA VAL A 18 -2.92 -23.43 -2.34
C VAL A 18 -3.59 -22.38 -3.22
N LEU A 19 -4.31 -22.80 -4.26
CA LEU A 19 -5.08 -21.89 -5.12
C LEU A 19 -6.17 -21.12 -4.37
N ALA A 20 -6.85 -21.79 -3.43
CA ALA A 20 -7.89 -21.16 -2.61
C ALA A 20 -7.32 -20.17 -1.58
N ILE A 21 -6.15 -20.50 -0.98
CA ILE A 21 -5.51 -19.66 0.03
C ILE A 21 -4.81 -18.44 -0.59
N SER A 22 -4.29 -18.56 -1.81
CA SER A 22 -3.52 -17.51 -2.47
C SER A 22 -4.25 -16.16 -2.53
N PRO A 23 -5.51 -16.05 -3.00
CA PRO A 23 -6.23 -14.78 -2.99
C PRO A 23 -6.58 -14.28 -1.58
N LEU A 24 -6.69 -15.16 -0.58
CA LEU A 24 -6.92 -14.75 0.81
C LEU A 24 -5.72 -13.96 1.37
N LYS A 25 -4.50 -14.29 0.97
CA LYS A 25 -3.30 -13.52 1.36
C LYS A 25 -3.37 -12.06 0.90
N ASP A 26 -3.94 -11.79 -0.26
CA ASP A 26 -4.09 -10.42 -0.77
C ASP A 26 -5.15 -9.63 0.01
N PHE A 27 -6.09 -10.30 0.63
CA PHE A 27 -7.06 -9.65 1.48
C PHE A 27 -6.43 -9.08 2.76
N PHE A 28 -5.40 -9.75 3.30
CA PHE A 28 -4.69 -9.36 4.53
C PHE A 28 -3.36 -8.63 4.27
N ARG A 29 -3.30 -7.81 3.24
CA ARG A 29 -2.09 -7.02 2.94
C ARG A 29 -1.88 -5.90 3.95
N GLU A 30 -0.65 -5.76 4.43
CA GLU A 30 -0.23 -4.78 5.44
C GLU A 30 -0.57 -3.33 5.03
N TRP A 31 -0.40 -2.97 3.76
CA TRP A 31 -0.69 -1.63 3.28
C TRP A 31 -2.16 -1.20 3.47
N LYS A 32 -3.09 -2.14 3.50
CA LYS A 32 -4.50 -1.86 3.78
C LYS A 32 -4.71 -1.37 5.22
N TRP A 33 -3.98 -1.95 6.17
CA TRP A 33 -4.03 -1.54 7.57
C TRP A 33 -3.61 -0.10 7.74
N TYR A 34 -2.55 0.34 7.08
CA TYR A 34 -2.13 1.74 7.08
C TYR A 34 -3.20 2.67 6.51
N GLN A 35 -3.93 2.26 5.47
CA GLN A 35 -4.99 3.08 4.91
C GLN A 35 -6.21 3.17 5.83
N TYR A 36 -6.59 2.08 6.49
CA TYR A 36 -7.65 2.13 7.50
C TYR A 36 -7.24 2.99 8.69
N GLU A 37 -6.03 2.83 9.19
CA GLU A 37 -5.50 3.62 10.30
C GLU A 37 -5.41 5.12 9.94
N TYR A 38 -5.02 5.45 8.72
CA TYR A 38 -5.07 6.82 8.22
C TYR A 38 -6.49 7.37 8.23
N ASN A 39 -7.46 6.61 7.73
CA ASN A 39 -8.85 7.04 7.69
C ASN A 39 -9.44 7.27 9.09
N ASP A 40 -9.09 6.42 10.05
CA ASP A 40 -9.46 6.61 11.46
C ASP A 40 -8.81 7.88 12.03
N LEU A 41 -7.54 8.10 11.73
CA LEU A 41 -6.79 9.27 12.17
C LEU A 41 -7.44 10.57 11.65
N VAL A 42 -7.70 10.67 10.35
CA VAL A 42 -8.26 11.89 9.75
C VAL A 42 -9.73 12.09 10.12
N GLY A 43 -10.45 11.01 10.39
CA GLY A 43 -11.84 11.07 10.89
C GLY A 43 -11.95 11.66 12.29
N GLY A 44 -10.90 11.57 13.10
CA GLY A 44 -10.81 12.17 14.45
C GLY A 44 -10.32 13.62 14.48
N LEU A 45 -9.87 14.17 13.36
CA LEU A 45 -9.36 15.53 13.31
C LEU A 45 -10.47 16.57 13.13
N PRO A 46 -10.32 17.79 13.73
CA PRO A 46 -11.26 18.88 13.52
C PRO A 46 -11.28 19.41 12.08
N GLN A 47 -10.17 19.27 11.37
CA GLN A 47 -10.05 19.62 9.95
C GLN A 47 -10.68 18.53 9.09
N ARG A 48 -11.46 18.92 8.10
CA ARG A 48 -12.06 17.97 7.15
C ARG A 48 -11.04 17.55 6.10
N ILE A 49 -10.29 16.49 6.42
CA ILE A 49 -9.41 15.83 5.46
C ILE A 49 -10.19 14.69 4.81
N LYS A 50 -10.11 14.58 3.47
CA LYS A 50 -10.78 13.51 2.74
C LYS A 50 -10.15 12.16 3.10
N PRO A 51 -10.94 11.17 3.52
CA PRO A 51 -10.43 9.82 3.71
C PRO A 51 -9.84 9.24 2.41
N ALA A 52 -8.86 8.39 2.55
CA ALA A 52 -8.26 7.71 1.41
C ALA A 52 -9.14 6.54 0.95
N ASP A 53 -9.34 6.43 -0.35
CA ASP A 53 -9.91 5.22 -0.94
C ASP A 53 -8.92 4.07 -0.79
N ILE A 54 -9.42 2.90 -0.38
CA ILE A 54 -8.58 1.72 -0.15
C ILE A 54 -8.11 1.16 -1.49
N GLY A 55 -6.81 1.19 -1.71
CA GLY A 55 -6.21 0.70 -2.95
C GLY A 55 -4.72 1.01 -3.05
N ILE A 56 -4.04 0.36 -3.97
CA ILE A 56 -2.65 0.67 -4.28
C ILE A 56 -2.61 2.02 -4.99
N LYS A 57 -1.82 2.94 -4.45
CA LYS A 57 -1.61 4.28 -5.00
C LYS A 57 -0.19 4.37 -5.56
N GLN A 58 -0.06 5.10 -6.64
CA GLN A 58 1.25 5.26 -7.28
C GLN A 58 1.42 6.66 -7.85
N ILE A 59 2.67 7.09 -7.91
CA ILE A 59 3.11 8.28 -8.63
C ILE A 59 3.87 7.80 -9.87
N TRP A 60 3.43 8.23 -11.04
CA TRP A 60 4.15 7.98 -12.28
C TRP A 60 4.96 9.22 -12.68
N ALA A 61 6.22 9.23 -12.31
CA ALA A 61 7.17 10.26 -12.72
C ALA A 61 7.60 10.02 -14.19
N ARG A 62 6.78 10.48 -15.13
CA ARG A 62 6.95 10.20 -16.56
C ARG A 62 8.29 10.64 -17.11
N LYS A 63 8.81 11.79 -16.69
CA LYS A 63 10.11 12.34 -17.11
C LYS A 63 11.28 11.44 -16.71
N LEU A 64 11.11 10.66 -15.64
CA LEU A 64 12.14 9.77 -15.07
C LEU A 64 11.89 8.30 -15.41
N ASP A 65 10.79 8.00 -16.07
CA ASP A 65 10.30 6.64 -16.37
C ASP A 65 10.27 5.75 -15.10
N ARG A 66 9.72 6.31 -14.02
CA ARG A 66 9.62 5.65 -12.71
C ARG A 66 8.21 5.65 -12.17
N ILE A 67 7.89 4.57 -11.48
CA ILE A 67 6.63 4.42 -10.74
C ILE A 67 6.96 4.18 -9.28
N ASP A 68 6.54 5.09 -8.40
CA ASP A 68 6.68 4.98 -6.96
C ASP A 68 5.34 4.66 -6.32
N ARG A 69 5.34 3.70 -5.39
CA ARG A 69 4.13 3.26 -4.67
C ARG A 69 4.15 3.62 -3.18
N CYS A 70 5.11 4.41 -2.75
CA CYS A 70 5.28 4.84 -1.36
C CYS A 70 4.01 5.52 -0.80
N VAL A 71 3.28 6.25 -1.65
CA VAL A 71 2.02 6.92 -1.30
C VAL A 71 0.86 5.96 -0.99
N THR A 72 1.05 4.66 -1.18
CA THR A 72 0.08 3.65 -0.72
C THR A 72 -0.01 3.60 0.80
N CYS A 73 1.10 3.83 1.51
CA CYS A 73 1.19 3.87 2.97
C CYS A 73 1.42 5.29 3.49
N HIS A 74 2.22 6.12 2.80
CA HIS A 74 2.50 7.51 3.15
C HIS A 74 1.43 8.45 2.60
N LEU A 75 0.27 8.49 3.25
CA LEU A 75 -0.92 9.15 2.74
C LEU A 75 -1.01 10.65 3.08
N GLY A 76 -0.42 11.06 4.19
CA GLY A 76 -0.55 12.42 4.74
C GLY A 76 0.44 13.45 4.22
N LEU A 77 1.20 13.16 3.15
CA LEU A 77 2.34 13.96 2.70
C LEU A 77 2.05 15.44 2.45
N LYS A 78 0.87 15.76 1.93
CA LYS A 78 0.42 17.13 1.59
C LYS A 78 -0.45 17.77 2.67
N GLU A 79 -0.80 17.04 3.73
CA GLU A 79 -1.74 17.48 4.75
C GLU A 79 -1.06 18.22 5.90
N LYS A 80 -1.12 19.54 5.90
CA LYS A 80 -0.50 20.39 6.93
C LYS A 80 -0.94 20.05 8.36
N ALA A 81 -2.17 19.55 8.53
CA ALA A 81 -2.69 19.14 9.83
C ALA A 81 -1.97 17.90 10.41
N LEU A 82 -1.20 17.19 9.61
CA LEU A 82 -0.50 15.97 10.00
C LEU A 82 1.00 16.16 10.28
N VAL A 83 1.47 17.39 10.44
CA VAL A 83 2.88 17.70 10.73
C VAL A 83 3.39 16.98 11.98
N GLU A 84 2.57 16.91 13.03
CA GLU A 84 2.90 16.25 14.29
C GLU A 84 2.43 14.79 14.38
N SER A 85 1.91 14.25 13.28
CA SER A 85 1.43 12.86 13.27
C SER A 85 2.59 11.87 13.24
N LYS A 86 2.29 10.64 13.68
CA LYS A 86 3.25 9.53 13.60
C LYS A 86 3.49 9.10 12.15
N GLU A 87 4.65 8.51 11.92
CA GLU A 87 4.91 7.81 10.66
C GLU A 87 3.96 6.58 10.50
N PRO A 88 3.51 6.27 9.28
CA PRO A 88 3.89 6.89 7.99
C PRO A 88 2.98 8.06 7.55
N PHE A 89 2.19 8.65 8.45
CA PHE A 89 1.14 9.63 8.13
C PHE A 89 1.60 11.09 8.26
N ARG A 90 2.81 11.31 8.75
CA ARG A 90 3.35 12.66 8.91
C ARG A 90 3.44 13.37 7.56
N SER A 91 3.09 14.67 7.56
CA SER A 91 3.26 15.49 6.36
C SER A 91 4.74 15.68 6.04
N HIS A 92 5.04 15.72 4.75
CA HIS A 92 6.40 15.95 4.29
C HIS A 92 6.83 17.41 4.55
N PRO A 93 8.07 17.67 4.98
CA PRO A 93 8.62 19.02 5.00
C PRO A 93 8.49 19.71 3.64
N GLN A 94 8.48 21.04 3.64
CA GLN A 94 8.35 21.79 2.40
C GLN A 94 9.48 21.46 1.44
N ILE A 95 9.11 21.11 0.21
CA ILE A 95 10.05 20.89 -0.90
C ILE A 95 9.67 21.80 -2.07
N TYR A 96 10.66 22.13 -2.89
CA TYR A 96 10.49 23.03 -4.04
C TYR A 96 9.94 22.34 -5.30
N HIS A 97 9.85 21.03 -5.28
CA HIS A 97 9.41 20.20 -6.40
C HIS A 97 8.11 19.49 -6.08
N ASP A 98 7.31 19.21 -7.10
CA ASP A 98 6.10 18.44 -6.89
C ASP A 98 6.43 16.93 -6.80
N PHE A 99 5.85 16.27 -5.81
CA PHE A 99 5.93 14.80 -5.66
C PHE A 99 5.45 14.07 -6.91
N GLU A 100 4.46 14.61 -7.60
CA GLU A 100 3.87 13.99 -8.78
C GLU A 100 4.79 14.03 -10.00
N GLU A 101 5.73 14.97 -10.03
CA GLU A 101 6.71 15.05 -11.11
C GLU A 101 7.92 14.15 -10.91
N LEU A 102 8.42 14.06 -9.68
CA LEU A 102 9.70 13.41 -9.38
C LEU A 102 9.53 12.05 -8.67
N GLY A 103 8.42 11.85 -7.97
CA GLY A 103 8.25 10.69 -7.10
C GLY A 103 9.07 10.83 -5.80
N CYS A 104 9.25 9.73 -5.13
CA CYS A 104 9.87 9.65 -3.80
C CYS A 104 11.29 9.08 -3.88
N THR A 105 11.49 8.07 -4.71
CA THR A 105 12.75 7.29 -4.76
C THR A 105 13.93 8.03 -5.38
N ILE A 106 13.71 9.22 -5.95
CA ILE A 106 14.81 10.06 -6.42
C ILE A 106 15.59 10.68 -5.27
N CYS A 107 14.93 10.96 -4.14
CA CYS A 107 15.53 11.51 -2.93
C CYS A 107 15.68 10.49 -1.81
N HIS A 108 14.80 9.50 -1.77
CA HIS A 108 14.80 8.41 -0.80
C HIS A 108 15.16 7.09 -1.49
N GLU A 109 15.95 6.26 -0.85
CA GLU A 109 16.39 4.99 -1.41
C GLU A 109 15.34 3.85 -1.32
N GLY A 110 14.13 4.19 -1.00
CA GLY A 110 13.01 3.23 -0.87
C GLY A 110 12.69 2.82 0.53
#